data_8c28199d6ca45acf8327b3cf7dfca62d
#
_entry.id   8c28199d6ca45acf8327b3cf7dfca62d
#
_cell.length_a   1.000
_cell.length_b   1.000
_cell.length_c   1.000
_cell.angle_alpha   90.00
_cell.angle_beta   90.00
_cell.angle_gamma   90.00
#
_symmetry.space_group_name_H-M   'P 1'
#
loop_
_entity.id
_entity.type
_entity.pdbx_description
1 polymer ?
#
loop_
_entity_poly.entity_id
_entity_poly.type
_entity_poly.pdbx_seq_one_letter_code
_entity_poly.pdbx_strand_id
1 'polypeptide(L)'
;QFAVYPLDMNIYGERYEVGFVTSVCTYPEYTGHGLMKKLMRKSLTRMRDSNKSFALLYPYSIPLYRGLGWEIISNKMTYVIKDRQIPTKLKEPGYVRRVQWDDEQFKKLHTHFAAKTHGCLYRNNLAWEEYFRWDEDDTMVAIYYNEDDEPCGYMVYLISSDVMHIKE
;
A
#
# COMPACT_ATOMS: atom_id res chain seq x y z
N GLN A 1 10.27 -13.88 13.48
CA GLN A 1 10.36 -13.67 12.04
C GLN A 1 9.86 -12.27 11.69
N PHE A 2 10.44 -11.63 10.70
CA PHE A 2 9.86 -10.54 9.92
C PHE A 2 10.59 -10.40 8.59
N ALA A 3 9.96 -9.72 7.64
CA ALA A 3 10.52 -9.42 6.35
C ALA A 3 10.75 -7.90 6.18
N VAL A 4 11.70 -7.55 5.32
CA VAL A 4 11.92 -6.17 4.89
C VAL A 4 11.90 -6.15 3.37
N TYR A 5 10.93 -5.43 2.80
CA TYR A 5 10.86 -5.24 1.35
C TYR A 5 11.60 -3.97 0.95
N PRO A 6 12.54 -4.06 0.02
CA PRO A 6 13.15 -2.88 -0.57
C PRO A 6 12.14 -2.22 -1.52
N LEU A 7 11.75 -1.00 -1.21
CA LEU A 7 10.83 -0.19 -1.99
C LEU A 7 11.42 1.20 -2.18
N ASP A 8 10.77 1.99 -3.02
CA ASP A 8 11.04 3.41 -3.15
C ASP A 8 9.82 4.23 -2.74
N MET A 9 10.05 5.42 -2.23
CA MET A 9 9.01 6.36 -1.80
C MET A 9 9.28 7.75 -2.37
N ASN A 10 8.21 8.40 -2.82
CA ASN A 10 8.27 9.80 -3.19
C ASN A 10 8.26 10.69 -1.95
N ILE A 11 9.27 11.52 -1.78
CA ILE A 11 9.34 12.53 -0.73
C ILE A 11 9.60 13.88 -1.38
N TYR A 12 8.57 14.72 -1.44
CA TYR A 12 8.62 16.05 -2.07
C TYR A 12 9.13 16.05 -3.51
N GLY A 13 8.76 15.06 -4.30
CA GLY A 13 9.15 14.93 -5.70
C GLY A 13 10.44 14.12 -5.92
N GLU A 14 11.20 13.82 -4.88
CA GLU A 14 12.41 13.02 -4.94
C GLU A 14 12.15 11.57 -4.54
N ARG A 15 12.86 10.65 -5.17
CA ARG A 15 12.73 9.20 -4.95
C ARG A 15 13.78 8.70 -3.99
N TYR A 16 13.33 8.17 -2.86
CA TYR A 16 14.18 7.62 -1.81
C TYR A 16 14.00 6.12 -1.66
N GLU A 17 15.09 5.39 -1.54
CA GLU A 17 15.06 3.99 -1.17
C GLU A 17 14.64 3.81 0.30
N VAL A 18 13.66 2.95 0.53
CA VAL A 18 13.10 2.68 1.86
C VAL A 18 13.05 1.18 2.14
N GLY A 19 13.05 0.82 3.42
CA GLY A 19 12.79 -0.54 3.86
C GLY A 19 11.39 -0.66 4.44
N PHE A 20 10.50 -1.42 3.81
CA PHE A 20 9.16 -1.67 4.34
C PHE A 20 9.16 -2.96 5.17
N VAL A 21 8.98 -2.81 6.49
CA VAL A 21 8.95 -3.93 7.45
C VAL A 21 7.55 -4.52 7.50
N THR A 22 7.46 -5.83 7.31
CA THR A 22 6.21 -6.59 7.36
C THR A 22 6.41 -7.96 8.01
N SER A 23 5.33 -8.72 8.19
CA SER A 23 5.33 -10.10 8.71
C SER A 23 6.05 -10.25 10.06
N VAL A 24 5.92 -9.24 10.93
CA VAL A 24 6.52 -9.27 12.26
C VAL A 24 5.76 -10.25 13.14
N CYS A 25 6.34 -11.39 13.44
CA CYS A 25 5.75 -12.41 14.30
C CYS A 25 6.78 -13.11 15.18
N THR A 26 6.32 -13.63 16.30
CA THR A 26 7.10 -14.46 17.23
C THR A 26 6.23 -15.64 17.64
N TYR A 27 6.77 -16.84 17.62
CA TYR A 27 6.06 -17.99 18.15
C TYR A 27 5.73 -17.79 19.63
N PRO A 28 4.56 -18.25 20.11
CA PRO A 28 4.12 -18.04 21.49
C PRO A 28 5.16 -18.45 22.52
N GLU A 29 5.82 -19.59 22.33
CA GLU A 29 6.85 -20.14 23.22
C GLU A 29 8.13 -19.29 23.32
N TYR A 30 8.35 -18.37 22.38
CA TYR A 30 9.50 -17.45 22.37
C TYR A 30 9.12 -16.00 22.69
N THR A 31 7.87 -15.76 23.07
CA THR A 31 7.39 -14.44 23.43
C THR A 31 8.04 -13.99 24.74
N GLY A 32 8.27 -12.68 24.91
CA GLY A 32 8.89 -12.12 26.12
C GLY A 32 10.42 -12.16 26.17
N HIS A 33 11.09 -12.89 25.29
CA HIS A 33 12.55 -13.02 25.27
C HIS A 33 13.28 -11.87 24.54
N GLY A 34 12.59 -10.84 24.13
CA GLY A 34 13.16 -9.65 23.45
C GLY A 34 13.68 -9.92 22.02
N LEU A 35 13.32 -11.07 21.41
CA LEU A 35 13.82 -11.47 20.09
C LEU A 35 13.41 -10.50 18.99
N MET A 36 12.16 -10.02 19.04
CA MET A 36 11.65 -9.04 18.08
C MET A 36 12.48 -7.74 18.13
N LYS A 37 12.79 -7.22 19.33
CA LYS A 37 13.64 -6.04 19.49
C LYS A 37 15.04 -6.24 18.91
N LYS A 38 15.65 -7.40 19.13
CA LYS A 38 16.98 -7.75 18.58
C LYS A 38 16.96 -7.79 17.05
N LEU A 39 15.95 -8.45 16.47
CA LEU A 39 15.78 -8.51 15.01
C LEU A 39 15.53 -7.13 14.42
N MET A 40 14.65 -6.33 15.02
CA MET A 40 14.35 -4.97 14.56
C MET A 40 15.61 -4.12 14.52
N ARG A 41 16.38 -4.08 15.60
CA ARG A 41 17.66 -3.32 15.66
C ARG A 41 18.63 -3.77 14.56
N LYS A 42 18.79 -5.10 14.40
CA LYS A 42 19.67 -5.66 13.35
C LYS A 42 19.22 -5.27 11.95
N SER A 43 17.92 -5.26 11.70
CA SER A 43 17.38 -4.89 10.39
C SER A 43 17.50 -3.41 10.13
N LEU A 44 17.24 -2.55 11.10
CA LEU A 44 17.46 -1.11 10.97
C LEU A 44 18.93 -0.78 10.69
N THR A 45 19.86 -1.46 11.38
CA THR A 45 21.30 -1.33 11.08
C THR A 45 21.60 -1.73 9.65
N ARG A 46 21.10 -2.88 9.17
CA ARG A 46 21.30 -3.34 7.79
C ARG A 46 20.70 -2.38 6.76
N MET A 47 19.51 -1.86 7.02
CA MET A 47 18.88 -0.88 6.14
C MET A 47 19.74 0.39 6.03
N ARG A 48 20.22 0.92 7.16
CA ARG A 48 21.14 2.07 7.18
C ARG A 48 22.43 1.77 6.40
N ASP A 49 23.04 0.61 6.63
CA ASP A 49 24.30 0.22 5.99
C ASP A 49 24.11 -0.04 4.48
N SER A 50 22.87 -0.25 4.02
CA SER A 50 22.47 -0.37 2.62
C SER A 50 21.87 0.94 2.06
N ASN A 51 22.15 2.09 2.69
CA ASN A 51 21.69 3.43 2.26
C ASN A 51 20.15 3.59 2.17
N LYS A 52 19.38 2.79 2.92
CA LYS A 52 17.94 3.03 3.02
C LYS A 52 17.69 4.27 3.88
N SER A 53 17.10 5.29 3.28
CA SER A 53 16.86 6.58 3.94
C SER A 53 15.80 6.49 5.04
N PHE A 54 14.82 5.63 4.87
CA PHE A 54 13.71 5.45 5.78
C PHE A 54 13.35 3.99 5.97
N ALA A 55 12.84 3.68 7.16
CA ALA A 55 12.18 2.41 7.46
C ALA A 55 10.69 2.68 7.69
N LEU A 56 9.83 1.90 7.07
CA LEU A 56 8.38 2.04 7.12
C LEU A 56 7.76 0.75 7.65
N LEU A 57 6.62 0.85 8.32
CA LEU A 57 5.79 -0.30 8.66
C LEU A 57 4.32 0.12 8.85
N TYR A 58 3.43 -0.84 8.77
CA TYR A 58 2.04 -0.70 9.18
C TYR A 58 1.91 -1.26 10.62
N PRO A 59 1.59 -0.44 11.63
CA PRO A 59 1.70 -0.88 13.01
C PRO A 59 0.52 -1.76 13.45
N TYR A 60 0.82 -2.93 14.00
CA TYR A 60 -0.13 -3.71 14.79
C TYR A 60 -0.44 -3.02 16.14
N SER A 61 0.58 -2.43 16.76
CA SER A 61 0.48 -1.75 18.06
C SER A 61 1.36 -0.51 18.08
N ILE A 62 0.76 0.66 18.09
CA ILE A 62 1.47 1.94 18.12
C ILE A 62 2.41 2.05 19.35
N PRO A 63 1.97 1.74 20.60
CA PRO A 63 2.87 1.83 21.77
C PRO A 63 4.09 0.94 21.67
N LEU A 64 3.93 -0.28 21.08
CA LEU A 64 5.04 -1.20 20.89
C LEU A 64 6.13 -0.61 19.99
N TYR A 65 5.74 -0.06 18.86
CA TYR A 65 6.67 0.48 17.89
C TYR A 65 7.25 1.83 18.33
N ARG A 66 6.48 2.69 18.99
CA ARG A 66 7.01 3.91 19.64
C ARG A 66 8.13 3.60 20.61
N GLY A 67 7.98 2.55 21.43
CA GLY A 67 9.03 2.07 22.31
C GLY A 67 10.32 1.60 21.62
N LEU A 68 10.31 1.52 20.30
CA LEU A 68 11.47 1.18 19.44
C LEU A 68 11.95 2.37 18.58
N GLY A 69 11.39 3.55 18.77
CA GLY A 69 11.77 4.77 18.05
C GLY A 69 11.00 5.04 16.75
N TRP A 70 9.90 4.33 16.52
CA TRP A 70 9.03 4.57 15.37
C TRP A 70 8.00 5.66 15.67
N GLU A 71 7.63 6.44 14.65
CA GLU A 71 6.58 7.45 14.75
C GLU A 71 5.59 7.38 13.61
N ILE A 72 4.37 7.88 13.86
CA ILE A 72 3.31 7.93 12.87
C ILE A 72 3.61 9.05 11.88
N ILE A 73 3.66 8.71 10.60
CA ILE A 73 3.88 9.67 9.51
C ILE A 73 2.63 9.87 8.64
N SER A 74 1.65 8.97 8.72
CA SER A 74 0.43 9.02 7.91
C SER A 74 -0.72 8.33 8.65
N ASN A 75 -1.93 8.80 8.39
CA ASN A 75 -3.17 8.20 8.89
C ASN A 75 -3.97 7.64 7.72
N LYS A 76 -4.54 6.43 7.91
CA LYS A 76 -5.55 5.90 6.99
C LYS A 76 -6.92 6.34 7.49
N MET A 77 -7.67 7.03 6.64
CA MET A 77 -9.08 7.35 6.89
C MET A 77 -9.99 6.41 6.11
N THR A 78 -11.08 6.01 6.73
CA THR A 78 -12.13 5.20 6.09
C THR A 78 -13.41 6.00 6.06
N TYR A 79 -14.05 6.06 4.89
CA TYR A 79 -15.34 6.70 4.70
C TYR A 79 -16.39 5.63 4.41
N VAL A 80 -17.56 5.79 5.01
CA VAL A 80 -18.74 4.95 4.73
C VAL A 80 -19.78 5.83 4.03
N ILE A 81 -20.05 5.50 2.76
CA ILE A 81 -21.00 6.22 1.92
C ILE A 81 -22.17 5.27 1.64
N LYS A 82 -23.41 5.69 1.93
CA LYS A 82 -24.58 4.90 1.59
C LYS A 82 -24.90 5.06 0.10
N ASP A 83 -25.45 4.03 -0.53
CA ASP A 83 -25.87 4.02 -1.94
C ASP A 83 -26.68 5.25 -2.33
N ARG A 84 -27.65 5.66 -1.50
CA ARG A 84 -28.50 6.86 -1.70
C ARG A 84 -27.73 8.19 -1.69
N GLN A 85 -26.47 8.20 -1.25
CA GLN A 85 -25.61 9.39 -1.22
C GLN A 85 -24.77 9.50 -2.48
N ILE A 86 -24.74 8.44 -3.31
CA ILE A 86 -24.02 8.44 -4.58
C ILE A 86 -24.86 9.16 -5.63
N PRO A 87 -24.33 10.21 -6.29
CA PRO A 87 -25.06 10.89 -7.34
C PRO A 87 -25.42 9.95 -8.51
N THR A 88 -26.69 9.87 -8.86
CA THR A 88 -27.18 8.98 -9.94
C THR A 88 -27.11 9.60 -11.34
N LYS A 89 -26.78 10.88 -11.45
CA LYS A 89 -26.80 11.65 -12.70
C LYS A 89 -25.46 12.26 -13.08
N LEU A 90 -24.37 11.64 -12.68
CA LEU A 90 -23.06 12.03 -13.19
C LEU A 90 -22.97 11.59 -14.65
N LYS A 91 -22.88 12.53 -15.57
CA LYS A 91 -22.57 12.30 -16.99
C LYS A 91 -21.10 12.62 -17.19
N GLU A 92 -20.26 11.74 -16.68
CA GLU A 92 -18.85 11.80 -17.03
C GLU A 92 -18.68 11.11 -18.38
N PRO A 93 -18.10 11.80 -19.37
CA PRO A 93 -17.79 11.18 -20.65
C PRO A 93 -16.70 10.11 -20.46
N GLY A 94 -16.71 9.10 -21.35
CA GLY A 94 -15.76 8.01 -21.24
C GLY A 94 -16.37 6.71 -20.70
N TYR A 95 -15.52 5.79 -20.26
CA TYR A 95 -15.96 4.47 -19.79
C TYR A 95 -15.01 3.86 -18.76
N VAL A 96 -15.50 2.82 -18.07
CA VAL A 96 -14.72 2.03 -17.12
C VAL A 96 -14.53 0.62 -17.69
N ARG A 97 -13.30 0.11 -17.62
CA ARG A 97 -12.95 -1.25 -18.01
C ARG A 97 -12.31 -1.98 -16.82
N ARG A 98 -12.78 -3.21 -16.54
CA ARG A 98 -12.11 -4.10 -15.60
C ARG A 98 -10.85 -4.68 -16.25
N VAL A 99 -9.80 -4.78 -15.47
CA VAL A 99 -8.50 -5.34 -15.87
C VAL A 99 -8.00 -6.31 -14.80
N GLN A 100 -7.02 -7.11 -15.16
CA GLN A 100 -6.31 -7.94 -14.18
C GLN A 100 -5.34 -7.10 -13.33
N TRP A 101 -4.99 -7.58 -12.15
CA TRP A 101 -4.09 -6.86 -11.24
C TRP A 101 -2.66 -6.69 -11.79
N ASP A 102 -2.26 -7.53 -12.73
CA ASP A 102 -0.96 -7.47 -13.41
C ASP A 102 -0.94 -6.59 -14.66
N ASP A 103 -2.08 -5.96 -15.02
CA ASP A 103 -2.20 -5.06 -16.16
C ASP A 103 -1.17 -3.91 -16.11
N GLU A 104 -0.44 -3.74 -17.20
CA GLU A 104 0.63 -2.75 -17.29
C GLU A 104 0.13 -1.30 -17.27
N GLN A 105 -1.07 -1.01 -17.77
CA GLN A 105 -1.64 0.35 -17.72
C GLN A 105 -2.01 0.72 -16.29
N PHE A 106 -2.60 -0.22 -15.55
CA PHE A 106 -2.88 -0.05 -14.12
C PHE A 106 -1.61 0.28 -13.34
N LYS A 107 -0.53 -0.50 -13.52
CA LYS A 107 0.76 -0.27 -12.86
C LYS A 107 1.39 1.07 -13.23
N LYS A 108 1.26 1.48 -14.51
CA LYS A 108 1.72 2.80 -14.97
C LYS A 108 0.95 3.95 -14.35
N LEU A 109 -0.39 3.84 -14.24
CA LEU A 109 -1.23 4.83 -13.56
C LEU A 109 -0.82 5.00 -12.10
N HIS A 110 -0.63 3.89 -11.37
CA HIS A 110 -0.14 3.94 -10.00
C HIS A 110 1.25 4.60 -9.91
N THR A 111 2.17 4.24 -10.78
CA THR A 111 3.52 4.82 -10.82
C THR A 111 3.47 6.33 -11.06
N HIS A 112 2.60 6.77 -11.97
CA HIS A 112 2.38 8.19 -12.24
C HIS A 112 1.78 8.93 -11.02
N PHE A 113 0.82 8.32 -10.36
CA PHE A 113 0.24 8.84 -9.12
C PHE A 113 1.31 8.93 -8.02
N ALA A 114 2.09 7.87 -7.82
CA ALA A 114 3.15 7.83 -6.82
C ALA A 114 4.22 8.90 -7.05
N ALA A 115 4.57 9.18 -8.31
CA ALA A 115 5.51 10.23 -8.67
C ALA A 115 5.05 11.65 -8.31
N LYS A 116 3.74 11.85 -8.21
CA LYS A 116 3.13 13.17 -7.90
C LYS A 116 2.67 13.30 -6.45
N THR A 117 2.63 12.20 -5.70
CA THR A 117 2.04 12.16 -4.37
C THR A 117 3.12 11.96 -3.31
N HIS A 118 3.29 12.97 -2.46
CA HIS A 118 4.21 12.89 -1.33
C HIS A 118 3.85 11.73 -0.38
N GLY A 119 4.86 10.96 0.01
CA GLY A 119 4.70 9.80 0.90
C GLY A 119 4.16 8.54 0.22
N CYS A 120 3.92 8.55 -1.09
CA CYS A 120 3.46 7.39 -1.81
C CYS A 120 4.62 6.45 -2.14
N LEU A 121 4.37 5.14 -2.02
CA LEU A 121 5.32 4.10 -2.38
C LEU A 121 5.24 3.76 -3.87
N TYR A 122 6.39 3.63 -4.51
CA TYR A 122 6.48 2.98 -5.80
C TYR A 122 6.45 1.47 -5.59
N ARG A 123 5.50 0.79 -6.19
CA ARG A 123 5.37 -0.67 -6.07
C ARG A 123 6.18 -1.37 -7.15
N ASN A 124 7.11 -2.21 -6.73
CA ASN A 124 7.77 -3.20 -7.58
C ASN A 124 6.91 -4.48 -7.66
N ASN A 125 7.33 -5.48 -8.44
CA ASN A 125 6.56 -6.72 -8.60
C ASN A 125 6.26 -7.41 -7.28
N LEU A 126 7.26 -7.49 -6.37
CA LEU A 126 7.08 -8.09 -5.06
C LEU A 126 6.01 -7.36 -4.22
N ALA A 127 5.98 -6.02 -4.27
CA ALA A 127 4.97 -5.23 -3.57
C ALA A 127 3.57 -5.41 -4.17
N TRP A 128 3.46 -5.58 -5.49
CA TRP A 128 2.20 -5.90 -6.14
C TRP A 128 1.69 -7.29 -5.76
N GLU A 129 2.53 -8.32 -5.83
CA GLU A 129 2.20 -9.66 -5.39
C GLU A 129 1.75 -9.70 -3.92
N GLU A 130 2.44 -8.98 -3.03
CA GLU A 130 2.08 -8.90 -1.62
C GLU A 130 0.77 -8.14 -1.38
N TYR A 131 0.49 -7.11 -2.19
CA TYR A 131 -0.73 -6.32 -2.07
C TYR A 131 -1.98 -7.14 -2.41
N PHE A 132 -1.92 -8.02 -3.41
CA PHE A 132 -3.05 -8.86 -3.84
C PHE A 132 -3.08 -10.25 -3.20
N ARG A 133 -2.01 -10.71 -2.59
CA ARG A 133 -1.80 -12.09 -2.10
C ARG A 133 -2.98 -12.72 -1.37
N TRP A 134 -3.66 -11.96 -0.52
CA TRP A 134 -4.67 -12.50 0.39
C TRP A 134 -6.09 -12.46 -0.13
N ASP A 135 -6.35 -11.58 -1.11
CA ASP A 135 -7.68 -11.35 -1.67
C ASP A 135 -7.62 -11.33 -3.22
N GLU A 136 -6.71 -12.10 -3.82
CA GLU A 136 -6.46 -12.06 -5.27
C GLU A 136 -7.73 -12.39 -6.07
N ASP A 137 -8.45 -13.45 -5.66
CA ASP A 137 -9.65 -13.92 -6.35
C ASP A 137 -10.85 -12.96 -6.19
N ASP A 138 -10.90 -12.20 -5.11
CA ASP A 138 -12.02 -11.30 -4.77
C ASP A 138 -11.75 -9.85 -5.14
N THR A 139 -10.47 -9.47 -5.31
CA THR A 139 -10.10 -8.10 -5.59
C THR A 139 -10.16 -7.79 -7.08
N MET A 140 -10.91 -6.77 -7.41
CA MET A 140 -11.11 -6.28 -8.76
C MET A 140 -10.34 -4.98 -8.99
N VAL A 141 -9.83 -4.81 -10.21
CA VAL A 141 -9.21 -3.57 -10.68
C VAL A 141 -10.03 -3.01 -11.81
N ALA A 142 -10.30 -1.71 -11.80
CA ALA A 142 -10.97 -1.01 -12.87
C ALA A 142 -10.19 0.24 -13.25
N ILE A 143 -10.09 0.52 -14.55
CA ILE A 143 -9.47 1.71 -15.12
C ILE A 143 -10.58 2.54 -15.79
N TYR A 144 -10.57 3.85 -15.50
CA TYR A 144 -11.38 4.83 -16.19
C TYR A 144 -10.61 5.40 -17.39
N TYR A 145 -11.27 5.41 -18.56
CA TYR A 145 -10.78 6.00 -19.80
C TYR A 145 -11.64 7.21 -20.18
N ASN A 146 -10.99 8.29 -20.61
CA ASN A 146 -11.69 9.47 -21.13
C ASN A 146 -12.25 9.24 -22.55
N GLU A 147 -12.80 10.29 -23.17
CA GLU A 147 -13.35 10.26 -24.55
C GLU A 147 -12.29 10.00 -25.62
N ASP A 148 -11.03 10.30 -25.34
CA ASP A 148 -9.88 10.09 -26.22
C ASP A 148 -9.23 8.71 -26.02
N ASP A 149 -9.90 7.81 -25.29
CA ASP A 149 -9.40 6.45 -24.95
C ASP A 149 -8.11 6.47 -24.10
N GLU A 150 -7.87 7.57 -23.37
CA GLU A 150 -6.72 7.70 -22.48
C GLU A 150 -7.06 7.22 -21.06
N PRO A 151 -6.20 6.39 -20.43
CA PRO A 151 -6.40 5.94 -19.06
C PRO A 151 -6.10 7.09 -18.06
N CYS A 152 -7.13 7.55 -17.35
CA CYS A 152 -7.06 8.73 -16.49
C CYS A 152 -7.06 8.42 -15.00
N GLY A 153 -7.54 7.24 -14.60
CA GLY A 153 -7.61 6.84 -13.20
C GLY A 153 -7.89 5.36 -13.04
N TYR A 154 -7.73 4.88 -11.81
CA TYR A 154 -8.03 3.49 -11.49
C TYR A 154 -8.70 3.35 -10.14
N MET A 155 -9.27 2.21 -9.89
CA MET A 155 -9.83 1.82 -8.60
C MET A 155 -9.53 0.36 -8.31
N VAL A 156 -9.10 0.07 -7.10
CA VAL A 156 -8.96 -1.29 -6.58
C VAL A 156 -10.05 -1.52 -5.54
N TYR A 157 -10.87 -2.54 -5.74
CA TYR A 157 -12.03 -2.78 -4.88
C TYR A 157 -12.39 -4.27 -4.79
N LEU A 158 -13.19 -4.59 -3.79
CA LEU A 158 -13.88 -5.89 -3.67
C LEU A 158 -15.34 -5.66 -3.27
N ILE A 159 -16.20 -6.61 -3.57
CA ILE A 159 -17.61 -6.59 -3.17
C ILE A 159 -17.86 -7.78 -2.25
N SER A 160 -18.30 -7.50 -1.04
CA SER A 160 -18.64 -8.52 -0.04
C SER A 160 -19.86 -8.08 0.75
N SER A 161 -20.82 -8.98 0.92
CA SER A 161 -22.05 -8.74 1.73
C SER A 161 -22.77 -7.44 1.35
N ASP A 162 -22.96 -7.20 0.06
CA ASP A 162 -23.61 -6.01 -0.52
C ASP A 162 -22.88 -4.68 -0.23
N VAL A 163 -21.62 -4.75 0.17
CA VAL A 163 -20.76 -3.58 0.40
C VAL A 163 -19.62 -3.58 -0.62
N MET A 164 -19.43 -2.45 -1.27
CA MET A 164 -18.25 -2.20 -2.12
C MET A 164 -17.14 -1.60 -1.26
N HIS A 165 -16.07 -2.35 -1.08
CA HIS A 165 -14.89 -1.93 -0.33
C HIS A 165 -13.85 -1.39 -1.31
N ILE A 166 -13.72 -0.07 -1.39
CA ILE A 166 -12.66 0.57 -2.19
C ILE A 166 -11.38 0.56 -1.37
N LYS A 167 -10.35 -0.10 -1.89
CA LYS A 167 -9.02 -0.22 -1.27
C LYS A 167 -8.11 0.92 -1.70
N GLU A 168 -8.23 1.33 -2.97
CA GLU A 168 -7.42 2.37 -3.58
C GLU A 168 -8.14 3.01 -4.77
#